data_7a8bffb86821c130198da0b2ae304b6d
#
_entry.id   7a8bffb86821c130198da0b2ae304b6d
#
_cell.length_a   1.000
_cell.length_b   1.000
_cell.length_c   1.000
_cell.angle_alpha   90.00
_cell.angle_beta   90.00
_cell.angle_gamma   90.00
#
_symmetry.space_group_name_H-M   'P 1'
#
loop_
_entity.id
_entity.type
_entity.pdbx_description
1 polymer ?
#
loop_
_entity_poly.entity_id
_entity_poly.type
_entity_poly.pdbx_seq_one_letter_code
_entity_poly.pdbx_strand_id
1 'polypeptide(L)'
;MRTRLRWLSILALGTTRLACAAAEPGAPAADLSPAEVAKLGWEAVPQILMHIQAPVFPDKNFPITDYGATAGATADCTEAIAKAIAACHAAGGGHVVVPDGVWRTGGIRLLSNVDLHLSDQATLQFVPNLEKYLPKVTIRYEGVERENHAPPIYAFEQENIGLTGKGTIDGGGEANWVAALRSSGGSLRPNFVVPFHCKNVLIEGLTIHNSPMWEINPVYCTNVTVRGLNISSHDANNDGCDPDSSRYVLIEGCTFDTGDDCIAIKCGKDDDGRRVNRPSEFTIVRNCVMKDGHGGVTLGSECTPAIRNVFVENCRMDSPRLNAFFRFKDSPMRGGIIENAYMRKVDVGSVAAGSSAAGILIQYTYSASTGAYIPILRNIDIANVRGANIPKLLILQAGATAVIENFKVRDSVFAGPNPAELTANPGKITFTNVSILPPGTALPAKLTGTP
;
A
#
# COMPACT_ATOMS: atom_id res chain seq x y z
N MET A 1 -61.65 71.05 -3.08
CA MET A 1 -60.75 70.41 -2.11
C MET A 1 -60.08 69.22 -2.81
N ARG A 2 -58.79 69.31 -3.14
CA ARG A 2 -58.06 68.30 -3.88
C ARG A 2 -57.03 67.71 -2.92
N THR A 3 -57.15 66.44 -2.56
CA THR A 3 -56.22 65.65 -1.73
C THR A 3 -55.21 64.99 -2.61
N ARG A 4 -53.89 65.23 -2.40
CA ARG A 4 -52.78 64.64 -3.12
C ARG A 4 -52.34 63.35 -2.38
N LEU A 5 -52.34 62.21 -3.08
CA LEU A 5 -51.74 60.99 -2.64
C LEU A 5 -50.20 61.02 -2.97
N ARG A 6 -49.37 60.78 -1.96
CA ARG A 6 -47.90 60.53 -2.10
C ARG A 6 -47.62 59.02 -2.25
N TRP A 7 -46.93 58.69 -3.25
CA TRP A 7 -46.39 57.34 -3.44
C TRP A 7 -45.08 57.22 -2.67
N LEU A 8 -44.97 56.23 -1.75
CA LEU A 8 -43.67 55.76 -1.17
C LEU A 8 -43.13 54.65 -2.04
N SER A 9 -41.93 54.87 -2.58
CA SER A 9 -41.15 53.81 -3.24
C SER A 9 -40.42 52.99 -2.20
N ILE A 10 -40.74 51.69 -2.11
CA ILE A 10 -40.01 50.73 -1.29
C ILE A 10 -38.91 50.13 -2.15
N LEU A 11 -37.63 50.40 -1.81
CA LEU A 11 -36.48 49.70 -2.37
C LEU A 11 -36.40 48.30 -1.74
N ALA A 12 -36.60 47.26 -2.54
CA ALA A 12 -36.36 45.88 -2.12
C ALA A 12 -34.88 45.58 -2.32
N LEU A 13 -34.11 45.42 -1.23
CA LEU A 13 -32.79 44.83 -1.26
C LEU A 13 -32.95 43.33 -1.50
N GLY A 14 -32.57 42.89 -2.68
CA GLY A 14 -32.45 41.48 -3.02
C GLY A 14 -31.22 40.86 -2.33
N THR A 15 -31.42 40.09 -1.31
CA THR A 15 -30.39 39.20 -0.75
C THR A 15 -30.29 37.97 -1.63
N THR A 16 -29.27 37.89 -2.47
CA THR A 16 -28.88 36.68 -3.19
C THR A 16 -28.36 35.68 -2.16
N ARG A 17 -29.21 34.73 -1.75
CA ARG A 17 -28.76 33.54 -1.05
C ARG A 17 -28.04 32.66 -2.10
N LEU A 18 -26.69 32.50 -1.94
CA LEU A 18 -26.00 31.37 -2.55
C LEU A 18 -26.66 30.12 -1.97
N ALA A 19 -27.42 29.41 -2.78
CA ALA A 19 -27.87 28.06 -2.47
C ALA A 19 -26.63 27.16 -2.58
N CYS A 20 -26.10 26.79 -1.42
CA CYS A 20 -25.20 25.62 -1.35
C CYS A 20 -26.08 24.42 -1.73
N ALA A 21 -25.95 23.93 -2.95
CA ALA A 21 -26.59 22.70 -3.38
C ALA A 21 -26.02 21.59 -2.48
N ALA A 22 -26.82 21.07 -1.58
CA ALA A 22 -26.53 19.85 -0.86
C ALA A 22 -26.44 18.74 -1.92
N ALA A 23 -25.27 18.11 -2.02
CA ALA A 23 -25.08 16.94 -2.89
C ALA A 23 -26.11 15.88 -2.45
N GLU A 24 -26.82 15.32 -3.41
CA GLU A 24 -27.70 14.16 -3.16
C GLU A 24 -26.90 13.03 -2.52
N PRO A 25 -27.37 12.38 -1.47
CA PRO A 25 -26.68 11.23 -0.91
C PRO A 25 -26.73 10.06 -1.88
N GLY A 26 -25.61 9.76 -2.55
CA GLY A 26 -25.50 8.55 -3.36
C GLY A 26 -24.76 8.66 -4.70
N ALA A 27 -24.46 9.85 -5.22
CA ALA A 27 -23.61 9.92 -6.40
C ALA A 27 -22.13 9.72 -6.01
N PRO A 28 -21.40 8.79 -6.65
CA PRO A 28 -19.96 8.67 -6.40
C PRO A 28 -19.27 10.01 -6.74
N ALA A 29 -18.33 10.44 -5.91
CA ALA A 29 -17.53 11.62 -6.21
C ALA A 29 -16.83 11.44 -7.55
N ALA A 30 -16.68 12.50 -8.35
CA ALA A 30 -15.96 12.41 -9.60
C ALA A 30 -14.48 12.12 -9.36
N ASP A 31 -13.89 11.27 -10.19
CA ASP A 31 -12.46 10.96 -10.14
C ASP A 31 -11.62 12.22 -10.43
N LEU A 32 -10.62 12.46 -9.62
CA LEU A 32 -9.64 13.51 -9.88
C LEU A 32 -8.66 13.06 -10.98
N SER A 33 -8.41 13.91 -11.94
CA SER A 33 -7.32 13.72 -12.90
C SER A 33 -5.95 13.91 -12.21
N PRO A 34 -4.86 13.35 -12.76
CA PRO A 34 -3.51 13.59 -12.23
C PRO A 34 -3.13 15.07 -12.21
N ALA A 35 -3.62 15.87 -13.17
CA ALA A 35 -3.38 17.31 -13.22
C ALA A 35 -4.10 18.06 -12.08
N GLU A 36 -5.32 17.66 -11.73
CA GLU A 36 -6.06 18.22 -10.60
C GLU A 36 -5.36 17.87 -9.28
N VAL A 37 -4.91 16.63 -9.12
CA VAL A 37 -4.14 16.23 -7.92
C VAL A 37 -2.82 16.99 -7.83
N ALA A 38 -2.10 17.19 -8.93
CA ALA A 38 -0.88 17.99 -8.95
C ALA A 38 -1.13 19.44 -8.50
N LYS A 39 -2.31 20.01 -8.81
CA LYS A 39 -2.71 21.35 -8.40
C LYS A 39 -3.16 21.42 -6.93
N LEU A 40 -3.92 20.43 -6.48
CA LEU A 40 -4.49 20.37 -5.13
C LEU A 40 -3.47 19.90 -4.08
N GLY A 41 -2.55 19.00 -4.46
CA GLY A 41 -1.64 18.37 -3.51
C GLY A 41 -2.42 17.68 -2.37
N TRP A 42 -2.11 18.04 -1.13
CA TRP A 42 -2.76 17.45 0.05
C TRP A 42 -4.27 17.74 0.17
N GLU A 43 -4.78 18.77 -0.49
CA GLU A 43 -6.22 19.07 -0.52
C GLU A 43 -7.03 18.05 -1.33
N ALA A 44 -6.37 17.20 -2.12
CA ALA A 44 -7.03 16.09 -2.82
C ALA A 44 -7.40 14.93 -1.87
N VAL A 45 -6.68 14.76 -0.76
CA VAL A 45 -6.85 13.60 0.15
C VAL A 45 -8.27 13.39 0.65
N PRO A 46 -9.01 14.41 1.11
CA PRO A 46 -10.41 14.22 1.53
C PRO A 46 -11.31 13.69 0.41
N GLN A 47 -11.10 14.13 -0.83
CA GLN A 47 -11.86 13.66 -1.99
C GLN A 47 -11.52 12.21 -2.33
N ILE A 48 -10.23 11.84 -2.28
CA ILE A 48 -9.77 10.46 -2.49
C ILE A 48 -10.38 9.52 -1.45
N LEU A 49 -10.41 9.94 -0.17
CA LEU A 49 -10.99 9.15 0.92
C LEU A 49 -12.49 8.89 0.77
N MET A 50 -13.24 9.76 0.07
CA MET A 50 -14.66 9.50 -0.21
C MET A 50 -14.88 8.27 -1.10
N HIS A 51 -13.89 7.88 -1.90
CA HIS A 51 -13.94 6.68 -2.71
C HIS A 51 -13.50 5.41 -1.97
N ILE A 52 -12.95 5.56 -0.74
CA ILE A 52 -12.43 4.44 0.03
C ILE A 52 -13.42 4.15 1.16
N GLN A 53 -14.29 3.16 0.91
CA GLN A 53 -15.33 2.75 1.83
C GLN A 53 -15.15 1.25 2.14
N ALA A 54 -14.85 0.94 3.39
CA ALA A 54 -14.77 -0.46 3.82
C ALA A 54 -16.12 -1.16 3.62
N PRO A 55 -16.14 -2.40 3.12
CA PRO A 55 -17.38 -3.16 3.01
C PRO A 55 -17.99 -3.43 4.39
N VAL A 56 -19.32 -3.54 4.42
CA VAL A 56 -20.08 -3.93 5.59
C VAL A 56 -20.73 -5.29 5.30
N PHE A 57 -20.64 -6.20 6.25
CA PHE A 57 -21.15 -7.55 6.11
C PHE A 57 -22.43 -7.75 6.93
N PRO A 58 -23.37 -8.61 6.48
CA PRO A 58 -24.51 -9.00 7.30
C PRO A 58 -24.08 -9.64 8.62
N ASP A 59 -24.79 -9.36 9.71
CA ASP A 59 -24.54 -9.96 11.03
C ASP A 59 -25.04 -11.42 11.08
N LYS A 60 -24.32 -12.29 10.35
CA LYS A 60 -24.54 -13.74 10.29
C LYS A 60 -23.21 -14.44 10.42
N ASN A 61 -23.12 -15.38 11.35
CA ASN A 61 -21.91 -16.14 11.61
C ASN A 61 -21.98 -17.55 11.06
N PHE A 62 -20.87 -17.99 10.45
CA PHE A 62 -20.66 -19.32 9.89
C PHE A 62 -19.39 -19.91 10.49
N PRO A 63 -19.42 -20.44 11.74
CA PRO A 63 -18.24 -21.01 12.36
C PRO A 63 -17.73 -22.21 11.56
N ILE A 64 -16.42 -22.26 11.29
CA ILE A 64 -15.82 -23.36 10.51
C ILE A 64 -16.03 -24.73 11.16
N THR A 65 -16.22 -24.78 12.48
CA THR A 65 -16.54 -25.99 13.24
C THR A 65 -17.85 -26.63 12.83
N ASP A 66 -18.84 -25.85 12.43
CA ASP A 66 -20.15 -26.36 11.97
C ASP A 66 -20.04 -27.06 10.62
N TYR A 67 -18.92 -26.87 9.92
CA TYR A 67 -18.60 -27.48 8.62
C TYR A 67 -17.54 -28.59 8.72
N GLY A 68 -17.20 -28.99 9.96
CA GLY A 68 -16.32 -30.12 10.23
C GLY A 68 -14.85 -29.75 10.48
N ALA A 69 -14.52 -28.47 10.66
CA ALA A 69 -13.18 -28.10 11.08
C ALA A 69 -12.91 -28.60 12.52
N THR A 70 -11.72 -29.12 12.72
CA THR A 70 -11.24 -29.57 14.04
C THR A 70 -9.95 -28.86 14.36
N ALA A 71 -9.89 -28.22 15.54
CA ALA A 71 -8.68 -27.54 16.00
C ALA A 71 -7.55 -28.53 16.26
N GLY A 72 -6.31 -28.07 16.02
CA GLY A 72 -5.09 -28.82 16.30
C GLY A 72 -4.10 -28.83 15.14
N ALA A 73 -2.84 -29.09 15.47
CA ALA A 73 -1.73 -28.97 14.52
C ALA A 73 -1.67 -30.05 13.43
N THR A 74 -2.56 -31.03 13.42
CA THR A 74 -2.53 -32.16 12.46
C THR A 74 -3.77 -32.23 11.58
N ALA A 75 -4.92 -31.71 12.01
CA ALA A 75 -6.15 -31.73 11.24
C ALA A 75 -6.09 -30.73 10.07
N ASP A 76 -6.53 -31.15 8.89
CA ASP A 76 -6.64 -30.30 7.71
C ASP A 76 -8.05 -29.69 7.65
N CYS A 77 -8.12 -28.39 7.77
CA CYS A 77 -9.39 -27.65 7.78
C CYS A 77 -9.76 -27.04 6.42
N THR A 78 -8.97 -27.27 5.36
CA THR A 78 -9.15 -26.62 4.04
C THR A 78 -10.57 -26.80 3.51
N GLU A 79 -11.10 -28.02 3.51
CA GLU A 79 -12.44 -28.31 2.98
C GLU A 79 -13.55 -27.73 3.85
N ALA A 80 -13.40 -27.77 5.18
CA ALA A 80 -14.36 -27.19 6.12
C ALA A 80 -14.45 -25.66 5.95
N ILE A 81 -13.33 -24.98 5.84
CA ILE A 81 -13.27 -23.54 5.56
C ILE A 81 -13.94 -23.23 4.22
N ALA A 82 -13.64 -23.99 3.17
CA ALA A 82 -14.26 -23.81 1.86
C ALA A 82 -15.79 -23.98 1.89
N LYS A 83 -16.30 -24.97 2.63
CA LYS A 83 -17.74 -25.18 2.83
C LYS A 83 -18.40 -24.02 3.59
N ALA A 84 -17.75 -23.51 4.64
CA ALA A 84 -18.23 -22.36 5.39
C ALA A 84 -18.32 -21.10 4.51
N ILE A 85 -17.28 -20.83 3.72
CA ILE A 85 -17.25 -19.69 2.77
C ILE A 85 -18.38 -19.83 1.74
N ALA A 86 -18.57 -21.03 1.15
CA ALA A 86 -19.62 -21.26 0.17
C ALA A 86 -21.03 -21.08 0.78
N ALA A 87 -21.25 -21.57 2.00
CA ALA A 87 -22.52 -21.41 2.71
C ALA A 87 -22.81 -19.96 3.06
N CYS A 88 -21.80 -19.22 3.55
CA CYS A 88 -21.89 -17.79 3.84
C CYS A 88 -22.25 -17.00 2.59
N HIS A 89 -21.53 -17.21 1.48
CA HIS A 89 -21.81 -16.58 0.20
C HIS A 89 -23.22 -16.87 -0.31
N ALA A 90 -23.64 -18.14 -0.28
CA ALA A 90 -24.99 -18.56 -0.71
C ALA A 90 -26.12 -17.96 0.14
N ALA A 91 -25.85 -17.65 1.42
CA ALA A 91 -26.77 -16.98 2.32
C ALA A 91 -26.82 -15.44 2.14
N GLY A 92 -26.13 -14.91 1.14
CA GLY A 92 -26.04 -13.48 0.84
C GLY A 92 -24.96 -12.73 1.61
N GLY A 93 -24.07 -13.44 2.30
CA GLY A 93 -22.91 -12.90 3.00
C GLY A 93 -22.99 -12.99 4.52
N GLY A 94 -21.90 -12.60 5.16
CA GLY A 94 -21.70 -12.64 6.61
C GLY A 94 -20.25 -12.89 7.01
N HIS A 95 -20.05 -13.45 8.20
CA HIS A 95 -18.74 -13.73 8.78
C HIS A 95 -18.49 -15.24 8.86
N VAL A 96 -17.49 -15.72 8.13
CA VAL A 96 -16.95 -17.06 8.33
C VAL A 96 -15.99 -16.99 9.51
N VAL A 97 -16.41 -17.53 10.65
CA VAL A 97 -15.70 -17.39 11.92
C VAL A 97 -14.69 -18.52 12.10
N VAL A 98 -13.43 -18.16 12.28
CA VAL A 98 -12.37 -19.06 12.73
C VAL A 98 -12.25 -18.88 14.25
N PRO A 99 -12.71 -19.84 15.08
CA PRO A 99 -12.67 -19.72 16.54
C PRO A 99 -11.24 -19.78 17.08
N ASP A 100 -11.06 -19.50 18.36
CA ASP A 100 -9.78 -19.64 19.06
C ASP A 100 -9.19 -21.04 18.87
N GLY A 101 -7.89 -21.13 18.68
CA GLY A 101 -7.15 -22.36 18.45
C GLY A 101 -6.27 -22.32 17.19
N VAL A 102 -5.58 -23.42 16.92
CA VAL A 102 -4.73 -23.59 15.73
C VAL A 102 -5.46 -24.39 14.67
N TRP A 103 -5.56 -23.83 13.47
CA TRP A 103 -6.29 -24.37 12.33
C TRP A 103 -5.37 -24.51 11.13
N ARG A 104 -4.96 -25.74 10.82
CA ARG A 104 -4.12 -26.02 9.64
C ARG A 104 -4.95 -26.02 8.38
N THR A 105 -4.44 -25.36 7.35
CA THR A 105 -5.16 -25.23 6.07
C THR A 105 -4.22 -25.20 4.88
N GLY A 106 -4.73 -25.57 3.73
CA GLY A 106 -4.20 -25.23 2.41
C GLY A 106 -4.76 -23.91 1.90
N GLY A 107 -4.91 -23.81 0.56
CA GLY A 107 -5.42 -22.59 -0.08
C GLY A 107 -6.87 -22.26 0.29
N ILE A 108 -7.10 -20.99 0.60
CA ILE A 108 -8.43 -20.41 0.88
C ILE A 108 -8.87 -19.56 -0.31
N ARG A 109 -10.09 -19.77 -0.79
CA ARG A 109 -10.72 -18.97 -1.84
C ARG A 109 -11.84 -18.12 -1.24
N LEU A 110 -11.65 -16.81 -1.17
CA LEU A 110 -12.71 -15.90 -0.71
C LEU A 110 -13.74 -15.67 -1.82
N LEU A 111 -14.99 -15.53 -1.43
CA LEU A 111 -16.13 -15.24 -2.30
C LEU A 111 -16.76 -13.89 -1.92
N SER A 112 -17.54 -13.33 -2.84
CA SER A 112 -18.22 -12.05 -2.62
C SER A 112 -19.13 -12.03 -1.40
N ASN A 113 -19.15 -10.93 -0.69
CA ASN A 113 -19.90 -10.66 0.53
C ASN A 113 -19.49 -11.53 1.74
N VAL A 114 -18.29 -12.12 1.70
CA VAL A 114 -17.77 -12.95 2.80
C VAL A 114 -16.63 -12.22 3.51
N ASP A 115 -16.73 -12.15 4.82
CA ASP A 115 -15.65 -11.81 5.73
C ASP A 115 -15.11 -13.09 6.40
N LEU A 116 -13.84 -13.40 6.17
CA LEU A 116 -13.12 -14.43 6.93
C LEU A 116 -12.61 -13.80 8.22
N HIS A 117 -13.30 -14.07 9.32
CA HIS A 117 -13.06 -13.44 10.60
C HIS A 117 -12.32 -14.37 11.57
N LEU A 118 -11.14 -13.96 12.03
CA LEU A 118 -10.33 -14.70 12.99
C LEU A 118 -10.55 -14.15 14.39
N SER A 119 -11.05 -15.02 15.32
CA SER A 119 -11.14 -14.70 16.75
C SER A 119 -9.77 -14.32 17.32
N ASP A 120 -9.75 -13.69 18.50
CA ASP A 120 -8.55 -13.05 19.07
C ASP A 120 -7.36 -14.01 19.26
N GLN A 121 -7.62 -15.30 19.57
CA GLN A 121 -6.59 -16.33 19.75
C GLN A 121 -6.62 -17.40 18.64
N ALA A 122 -7.26 -17.13 17.53
CA ALA A 122 -7.25 -18.01 16.38
C ALA A 122 -5.92 -17.90 15.62
N THR A 123 -5.39 -19.03 15.17
CA THR A 123 -4.24 -19.10 14.27
C THR A 123 -4.61 -19.93 13.04
N LEU A 124 -4.62 -19.33 11.86
CA LEU A 124 -4.62 -20.03 10.58
C LEU A 124 -3.19 -20.35 10.19
N GLN A 125 -2.83 -21.63 10.18
CA GLN A 125 -1.50 -22.09 9.81
C GLN A 125 -1.51 -22.72 8.41
N PHE A 126 -0.86 -22.06 7.47
CA PHE A 126 -0.78 -22.54 6.09
C PHE A 126 0.28 -23.62 5.92
N VAL A 127 -0.08 -24.68 5.21
CA VAL A 127 0.80 -25.81 4.97
C VAL A 127 1.44 -25.68 3.59
N PRO A 128 2.77 -25.63 3.46
CA PRO A 128 3.46 -25.52 2.18
C PRO A 128 3.46 -26.85 1.40
N ASN A 129 2.25 -27.32 1.07
CA ASN A 129 2.01 -28.49 0.20
C ASN A 129 1.29 -28.02 -1.05
N LEU A 130 1.99 -27.97 -2.17
CA LEU A 130 1.53 -27.35 -3.42
C LEU A 130 0.25 -27.97 -4.00
N GLU A 131 -0.03 -29.26 -3.73
CA GLU A 131 -1.27 -29.93 -4.15
C GLU A 131 -2.53 -29.25 -3.57
N LYS A 132 -2.37 -28.59 -2.40
CA LYS A 132 -3.46 -27.88 -1.73
C LYS A 132 -3.75 -26.49 -2.33
N TYR A 133 -2.96 -26.07 -3.29
CA TYR A 133 -3.09 -24.77 -3.97
C TYR A 133 -3.44 -24.94 -5.46
N LEU A 134 -3.94 -26.10 -5.81
CA LEU A 134 -4.51 -26.39 -7.14
C LEU A 134 -6.01 -26.04 -7.21
N PRO A 135 -6.57 -25.78 -8.40
CA PRO A 135 -5.85 -25.66 -9.67
C PRO A 135 -4.97 -24.44 -9.71
N LYS A 136 -3.98 -24.43 -10.62
CA LYS A 136 -3.23 -23.20 -10.93
C LYS A 136 -4.17 -22.11 -11.39
N VAL A 137 -3.78 -20.87 -11.09
CA VAL A 137 -4.57 -19.67 -11.39
C VAL A 137 -3.67 -18.61 -12.03
N THR A 138 -4.29 -17.66 -12.70
CA THR A 138 -3.60 -16.46 -13.13
C THR A 138 -3.24 -15.62 -11.92
N ILE A 139 -1.97 -15.29 -11.80
CA ILE A 139 -1.42 -14.35 -10.82
C ILE A 139 -0.61 -13.28 -11.54
N ARG A 140 -0.23 -12.24 -10.81
CA ARG A 140 0.80 -11.32 -11.26
C ARG A 140 2.04 -11.49 -10.39
N TYR A 141 3.08 -12.09 -10.96
CA TYR A 141 4.34 -12.35 -10.27
C TYR A 141 5.39 -11.33 -10.68
N GLU A 142 5.83 -10.51 -9.73
CA GLU A 142 6.76 -9.41 -9.99
C GLU A 142 6.35 -8.58 -11.23
N GLY A 143 5.08 -8.16 -11.27
CA GLY A 143 4.55 -7.31 -12.32
C GLY A 143 4.28 -7.96 -13.67
N VAL A 144 4.37 -9.30 -13.78
CA VAL A 144 4.10 -10.07 -15.01
C VAL A 144 2.98 -11.09 -14.76
N GLU A 145 1.96 -11.12 -15.62
CA GLU A 145 0.88 -12.11 -15.54
C GLU A 145 1.40 -13.51 -15.90
N ARG A 146 1.09 -14.47 -15.04
CA ARG A 146 1.54 -15.86 -15.16
C ARG A 146 0.55 -16.83 -14.54
N GLU A 147 0.57 -18.08 -14.97
CA GLU A 147 -0.05 -19.17 -14.25
C GLU A 147 0.86 -19.69 -13.13
N ASN A 148 0.33 -19.83 -11.94
CA ASN A 148 1.03 -20.36 -10.77
C ASN A 148 0.06 -21.10 -9.86
N HIS A 149 0.59 -21.80 -8.85
CA HIS A 149 -0.21 -22.26 -7.73
C HIS A 149 -0.94 -21.08 -7.11
N ALA A 150 -2.18 -21.30 -6.68
CA ALA A 150 -2.96 -20.23 -6.07
C ALA A 150 -2.25 -19.67 -4.83
N PRO A 151 -2.32 -18.37 -4.60
CA PRO A 151 -1.94 -17.78 -3.33
C PRO A 151 -2.65 -18.45 -2.14
N PRO A 152 -2.01 -18.54 -0.97
CA PRO A 152 -2.64 -19.10 0.23
C PRO A 152 -4.01 -18.51 0.55
N ILE A 153 -4.17 -17.19 0.46
CA ILE A 153 -5.48 -16.55 0.48
C ILE A 153 -5.69 -15.82 -0.84
N TYR A 154 -6.68 -16.25 -1.60
CA TYR A 154 -6.93 -15.77 -2.96
C TYR A 154 -8.41 -15.41 -3.16
N ALA A 155 -8.66 -14.30 -3.83
CA ALA A 155 -9.97 -13.94 -4.35
C ALA A 155 -9.82 -13.48 -5.80
N PHE A 156 -10.67 -13.93 -6.69
CA PHE A 156 -10.65 -13.56 -8.11
C PHE A 156 -11.99 -13.00 -8.54
N GLU A 157 -12.01 -11.75 -9.02
CA GLU A 157 -13.23 -11.06 -9.49
C GLU A 157 -14.36 -11.05 -8.44
N GLN A 158 -14.01 -10.81 -7.17
CA GLN A 158 -14.97 -10.77 -6.07
C GLN A 158 -15.22 -9.34 -5.58
N GLU A 159 -16.39 -9.12 -4.98
CA GLU A 159 -16.76 -7.84 -4.39
C GLU A 159 -17.14 -8.00 -2.92
N ASN A 160 -16.87 -6.95 -2.12
CA ASN A 160 -17.18 -6.94 -0.69
C ASN A 160 -16.56 -8.14 0.03
N ILE A 161 -15.25 -8.22 0.06
CA ILE A 161 -14.53 -9.28 0.76
C ILE A 161 -13.80 -8.73 1.97
N GLY A 162 -13.83 -9.50 3.06
CA GLY A 162 -13.16 -9.20 4.31
C GLY A 162 -12.17 -10.29 4.73
N LEU A 163 -11.11 -9.87 5.37
CA LEU A 163 -10.19 -10.70 6.12
C LEU A 163 -9.87 -9.95 7.42
N THR A 164 -10.58 -10.29 8.49
CA THR A 164 -10.65 -9.44 9.68
C THR A 164 -10.43 -10.19 10.99
N GLY A 165 -10.37 -9.44 12.08
CA GLY A 165 -10.22 -9.97 13.43
C GLY A 165 -8.90 -9.59 14.08
N LYS A 166 -8.53 -10.27 15.18
CA LYS A 166 -7.26 -10.06 15.89
C LYS A 166 -6.37 -11.30 15.90
N GLY A 167 -6.83 -12.37 15.28
CA GLY A 167 -6.09 -13.61 15.19
C GLY A 167 -4.84 -13.51 14.33
N THR A 168 -4.17 -14.64 14.19
CA THR A 168 -2.88 -14.76 13.51
C THR A 168 -3.02 -15.56 12.22
N ILE A 169 -2.33 -15.11 11.18
CA ILE A 169 -2.13 -15.84 9.92
C ILE A 169 -0.64 -16.18 9.83
N ASP A 170 -0.33 -17.49 9.85
CA ASP A 170 1.03 -18.03 9.77
C ASP A 170 1.25 -18.68 8.41
N GLY A 171 2.12 -18.08 7.59
CA GLY A 171 2.42 -18.54 6.24
C GLY A 171 3.31 -19.77 6.14
N GLY A 172 3.87 -20.25 7.25
CA GLY A 172 4.73 -21.43 7.28
C GLY A 172 6.20 -21.21 6.90
N GLY A 173 6.59 -19.98 6.54
CA GLY A 173 7.96 -19.55 6.27
C GLY A 173 8.52 -19.91 4.90
N GLU A 174 9.34 -19.03 4.35
CA GLU A 174 9.93 -19.15 3.00
C GLU A 174 10.67 -20.48 2.78
N ALA A 175 11.50 -20.88 3.74
CA ALA A 175 12.33 -22.09 3.60
C ALA A 175 11.48 -23.34 3.32
N ASN A 176 10.31 -23.46 3.96
CA ASN A 176 9.40 -24.58 3.75
C ASN A 176 8.74 -24.53 2.37
N TRP A 177 8.36 -23.34 1.91
CA TRP A 177 7.81 -23.15 0.55
C TRP A 177 8.86 -23.43 -0.53
N VAL A 178 10.10 -22.96 -0.33
CA VAL A 178 11.20 -23.24 -1.26
C VAL A 178 11.49 -24.74 -1.34
N ALA A 179 11.46 -25.45 -0.21
CA ALA A 179 11.62 -26.90 -0.17
C ALA A 179 10.49 -27.62 -0.93
N ALA A 180 9.23 -27.22 -0.72
CA ALA A 180 8.08 -27.78 -1.43
C ALA A 180 8.14 -27.51 -2.95
N LEU A 181 8.53 -26.31 -3.37
CA LEU A 181 8.68 -25.96 -4.78
C LEU A 181 9.80 -26.76 -5.44
N ARG A 182 10.94 -26.94 -4.79
CA ARG A 182 12.06 -27.75 -5.32
C ARG A 182 11.65 -29.22 -5.52
N SER A 183 10.90 -29.78 -4.58
CA SER A 183 10.43 -31.17 -4.67
C SER A 183 9.41 -31.40 -5.77
N SER A 184 8.65 -30.37 -6.17
CA SER A 184 7.63 -30.46 -7.22
C SER A 184 8.10 -29.99 -8.61
N GLY A 185 9.36 -29.55 -8.75
CA GLY A 185 9.87 -28.93 -9.97
C GLY A 185 9.32 -27.53 -10.25
N GLY A 186 8.66 -26.90 -9.28
CA GLY A 186 8.19 -25.53 -9.35
C GLY A 186 9.28 -24.50 -9.03
N SER A 187 9.08 -23.25 -9.41
CA SER A 187 10.07 -22.18 -9.23
C SER A 187 9.53 -20.91 -8.58
N LEU A 188 8.22 -20.70 -8.61
CA LEU A 188 7.64 -19.43 -8.17
C LEU A 188 6.93 -19.58 -6.81
N ARG A 189 7.46 -18.93 -5.80
CA ARG A 189 6.78 -18.78 -4.50
C ARG A 189 5.48 -17.99 -4.68
N PRO A 190 4.35 -18.38 -4.08
CA PRO A 190 3.14 -17.58 -4.16
C PRO A 190 3.25 -16.35 -3.25
N ASN A 191 2.69 -15.20 -3.68
CA ASN A 191 2.35 -14.12 -2.77
C ASN A 191 1.29 -14.60 -1.79
N PHE A 192 1.16 -13.98 -0.61
CA PHE A 192 0.40 -14.60 0.47
C PHE A 192 -1.11 -14.30 0.41
N VAL A 193 -1.50 -13.04 0.51
CA VAL A 193 -2.90 -12.60 0.45
C VAL A 193 -3.11 -11.80 -0.83
N VAL A 194 -3.83 -12.38 -1.78
CA VAL A 194 -3.96 -11.81 -3.13
C VAL A 194 -5.43 -11.69 -3.54
N PRO A 195 -6.09 -10.58 -3.25
CA PRO A 195 -7.28 -10.19 -3.99
C PRO A 195 -6.86 -9.77 -5.41
N PHE A 196 -7.48 -10.38 -6.43
CA PHE A 196 -7.16 -10.18 -7.83
C PHE A 196 -8.42 -9.76 -8.61
N HIS A 197 -8.42 -8.59 -9.25
CA HIS A 197 -9.60 -7.97 -9.87
C HIS A 197 -10.79 -7.78 -8.90
N CYS A 198 -10.51 -7.53 -7.62
CA CYS A 198 -11.54 -7.40 -6.60
C CYS A 198 -11.94 -5.94 -6.36
N LYS A 199 -13.14 -5.76 -5.79
CA LYS A 199 -13.67 -4.46 -5.41
C LYS A 199 -14.18 -4.48 -3.98
N ASN A 200 -13.97 -3.38 -3.24
CA ASN A 200 -14.34 -3.24 -1.84
C ASN A 200 -13.69 -4.35 -0.98
N VAL A 201 -12.38 -4.21 -0.77
CA VAL A 201 -11.56 -5.18 -0.01
C VAL A 201 -11.21 -4.59 1.35
N LEU A 202 -11.43 -5.35 2.41
CA LEU A 202 -11.05 -5.00 3.77
C LEU A 202 -10.10 -6.05 4.36
N ILE A 203 -8.91 -5.63 4.80
CA ILE A 203 -7.98 -6.47 5.55
C ILE A 203 -7.65 -5.72 6.84
N GLU A 204 -8.07 -6.26 8.00
CA GLU A 204 -8.09 -5.48 9.23
C GLU A 204 -7.74 -6.27 10.49
N GLY A 205 -6.87 -5.69 11.34
CA GLY A 205 -6.68 -6.06 12.74
C GLY A 205 -5.74 -7.24 12.99
N LEU A 206 -5.39 -8.01 11.98
CA LEU A 206 -4.70 -9.28 12.05
C LEU A 206 -3.19 -9.14 12.31
N THR A 207 -2.61 -10.21 12.87
CA THR A 207 -1.17 -10.45 12.84
C THR A 207 -0.85 -11.41 11.69
N ILE A 208 0.12 -11.05 10.84
CA ILE A 208 0.53 -11.86 9.69
C ILE A 208 2.04 -12.07 9.79
N HIS A 209 2.49 -13.31 9.67
CA HIS A 209 3.92 -13.61 9.73
C HIS A 209 4.30 -14.85 8.91
N ASN A 210 5.61 -15.03 8.71
CA ASN A 210 6.20 -16.19 8.02
C ASN A 210 5.65 -16.37 6.60
N SER A 211 5.45 -15.31 5.86
CA SER A 211 4.91 -15.35 4.52
C SER A 211 5.85 -16.07 3.54
N PRO A 212 5.31 -16.72 2.50
CA PRO A 212 6.16 -17.33 1.47
C PRO A 212 6.86 -16.31 0.56
N MET A 213 6.27 -15.11 0.38
CA MET A 213 6.75 -14.00 -0.45
C MET A 213 6.03 -12.71 -0.01
N TRP A 214 5.67 -11.80 -0.90
CA TRP A 214 4.91 -10.57 -0.58
C TRP A 214 3.65 -10.89 0.23
N GLU A 215 3.41 -10.13 1.31
CA GLU A 215 2.36 -10.45 2.27
C GLU A 215 0.97 -10.08 1.75
N ILE A 216 0.71 -8.79 1.57
CA ILE A 216 -0.58 -8.27 1.09
C ILE A 216 -0.37 -7.70 -0.30
N ASN A 217 -0.93 -8.36 -1.30
CA ASN A 217 -0.75 -7.97 -2.69
C ASN A 217 -2.09 -7.85 -3.44
N PRO A 218 -2.83 -6.74 -3.26
CA PRO A 218 -4.02 -6.49 -4.05
C PRO A 218 -3.63 -6.14 -5.49
N VAL A 219 -4.11 -6.94 -6.45
CA VAL A 219 -3.80 -6.81 -7.87
C VAL A 219 -5.06 -6.40 -8.63
N TYR A 220 -4.97 -5.32 -9.39
CA TYR A 220 -6.10 -4.79 -10.17
C TYR A 220 -7.36 -4.48 -9.35
N CYS A 221 -7.18 -4.21 -8.06
CA CYS A 221 -8.29 -3.94 -7.15
C CYS A 221 -8.73 -2.47 -7.15
N THR A 222 -9.96 -2.24 -6.70
CA THR A 222 -10.50 -0.89 -6.50
C THR A 222 -11.17 -0.82 -5.14
N ASN A 223 -10.94 0.25 -4.38
CA ASN A 223 -11.40 0.44 -3.03
C ASN A 223 -10.89 -0.65 -2.08
N VAL A 224 -9.65 -0.47 -1.64
CA VAL A 224 -8.93 -1.40 -0.75
C VAL A 224 -8.59 -0.70 0.55
N THR A 225 -8.97 -1.28 1.67
CA THR A 225 -8.58 -0.83 3.00
C THR A 225 -7.73 -1.89 3.69
N VAL A 226 -6.50 -1.53 4.03
CA VAL A 226 -5.55 -2.33 4.83
C VAL A 226 -5.30 -1.56 6.12
N ARG A 227 -5.76 -2.07 7.25
CA ARG A 227 -5.75 -1.26 8.47
C ARG A 227 -5.44 -2.07 9.73
N GLY A 228 -4.61 -1.49 10.62
CA GLY A 228 -4.35 -2.03 11.94
C GLY A 228 -3.65 -3.40 11.96
N LEU A 229 -2.90 -3.75 10.91
CA LEU A 229 -2.17 -5.01 10.83
C LEU A 229 -0.84 -4.96 11.58
N ASN A 230 -0.42 -6.12 12.11
CA ASN A 230 0.95 -6.38 12.53
C ASN A 230 1.57 -7.39 11.56
N ILE A 231 2.52 -6.94 10.77
CA ILE A 231 3.21 -7.77 9.76
C ILE A 231 4.65 -8.01 10.21
N SER A 232 5.08 -9.28 10.24
CA SER A 232 6.43 -9.65 10.65
C SER A 232 6.92 -10.87 9.89
N SER A 233 7.71 -10.67 8.83
CA SER A 233 8.38 -11.71 8.05
C SER A 233 9.72 -11.20 7.53
N HIS A 234 10.80 -11.96 7.76
CA HIS A 234 12.17 -11.50 7.53
C HIS A 234 12.97 -12.35 6.53
N ASP A 235 12.28 -13.02 5.63
CA ASP A 235 12.92 -13.73 4.52
C ASP A 235 13.00 -12.84 3.26
N ALA A 236 13.58 -13.36 2.19
CA ALA A 236 13.73 -12.64 0.93
C ALA A 236 12.37 -12.36 0.27
N ASN A 237 12.16 -11.14 -0.21
CA ASN A 237 10.91 -10.66 -0.82
C ASN A 237 9.69 -10.74 0.12
N ASN A 238 9.91 -10.61 1.42
CA ASN A 238 8.81 -10.41 2.37
C ASN A 238 8.45 -8.93 2.45
N ASP A 239 7.97 -8.38 1.32
CA ASP A 239 7.37 -7.05 1.28
C ASP A 239 6.04 -7.07 2.04
N GLY A 240 5.75 -6.04 2.83
CA GLY A 240 4.58 -6.04 3.72
C GLY A 240 3.26 -5.77 3.00
N CYS A 241 3.21 -4.76 2.14
CA CYS A 241 2.00 -4.45 1.38
C CYS A 241 2.33 -3.88 0.01
N ASP A 242 1.93 -4.59 -1.03
CA ASP A 242 2.26 -4.31 -2.43
C ASP A 242 1.02 -4.14 -3.31
N PRO A 243 0.35 -2.98 -3.26
CA PRO A 243 -0.72 -2.70 -4.21
C PRO A 243 -0.17 -2.65 -5.64
N ASP A 244 -0.68 -3.51 -6.53
CA ASP A 244 -0.26 -3.58 -7.93
C ASP A 244 -1.41 -3.22 -8.86
N SER A 245 -1.25 -2.19 -9.69
CA SER A 245 -2.27 -1.69 -10.61
C SER A 245 -3.64 -1.47 -9.95
N SER A 246 -3.64 -1.09 -8.68
CA SER A 246 -4.84 -0.90 -7.85
C SER A 246 -5.15 0.57 -7.62
N ARG A 247 -6.42 0.89 -7.38
CA ARG A 247 -6.90 2.27 -7.18
C ARG A 247 -7.65 2.42 -5.87
N TYR A 248 -7.57 3.62 -5.28
CA TYR A 248 -8.25 3.94 -4.03
C TYR A 248 -7.86 2.97 -2.92
N VAL A 249 -6.58 3.01 -2.57
CA VAL A 249 -5.97 2.14 -1.56
C VAL A 249 -5.66 2.97 -0.30
N LEU A 250 -6.16 2.53 0.84
CA LEU A 250 -5.83 3.08 2.15
C LEU A 250 -5.04 2.05 2.95
N ILE A 251 -3.84 2.43 3.39
CA ILE A 251 -3.01 1.64 4.31
C ILE A 251 -2.84 2.49 5.56
N GLU A 252 -3.47 2.10 6.67
CA GLU A 252 -3.45 2.92 7.89
C GLU A 252 -3.26 2.14 9.18
N GLY A 253 -2.52 2.71 10.11
CA GLY A 253 -2.35 2.17 11.46
C GLY A 253 -1.65 0.81 11.50
N CYS A 254 -0.94 0.42 10.45
CA CYS A 254 -0.23 -0.85 10.36
C CYS A 254 1.19 -0.75 10.93
N THR A 255 1.68 -1.88 11.44
CA THR A 255 3.08 -2.06 11.82
C THR A 255 3.73 -3.05 10.85
N PHE A 256 4.84 -2.64 10.24
CA PHE A 256 5.64 -3.44 9.32
C PHE A 256 7.01 -3.73 9.93
N ASP A 257 7.39 -4.99 9.93
CA ASP A 257 8.68 -5.50 10.40
C ASP A 257 9.10 -6.58 9.40
N THR A 258 9.71 -6.16 8.28
CA THR A 258 9.80 -6.95 7.06
C THR A 258 11.23 -7.20 6.62
N GLY A 259 11.44 -8.25 5.82
CA GLY A 259 12.74 -8.59 5.25
C GLY A 259 13.04 -7.85 3.94
N ASP A 260 12.03 -7.27 3.29
CA ASP A 260 12.15 -6.42 2.10
C ASP A 260 11.36 -5.11 2.30
N ASP A 261 10.83 -4.47 1.27
CA ASP A 261 10.12 -3.18 1.42
C ASP A 261 8.89 -3.29 2.35
N CYS A 262 8.70 -2.34 3.27
CA CYS A 262 7.50 -2.33 4.13
C CYS A 262 6.23 -2.13 3.30
N ILE A 263 6.25 -1.16 2.38
CA ILE A 263 5.20 -0.91 1.41
C ILE A 263 5.85 -0.67 0.06
N ALA A 264 5.48 -1.46 -0.96
CA ALA A 264 5.96 -1.25 -2.32
C ALA A 264 4.80 -1.15 -3.31
N ILE A 265 4.52 0.07 -3.77
CA ILE A 265 3.47 0.33 -4.75
C ILE A 265 3.98 -0.05 -6.15
N LYS A 266 3.24 -0.88 -6.85
CA LYS A 266 3.65 -1.49 -8.12
C LYS A 266 2.56 -1.32 -9.18
N CYS A 267 2.90 -1.45 -10.49
CA CYS A 267 1.88 -1.41 -11.56
C CYS A 267 2.25 -2.17 -12.83
N GLY A 268 3.20 -3.09 -12.73
CA GLY A 268 3.59 -3.93 -13.87
C GLY A 268 5.01 -3.72 -14.34
N LYS A 269 5.50 -4.66 -15.11
CA LYS A 269 6.89 -4.76 -15.51
C LYS A 269 7.03 -4.86 -17.01
N ASP A 270 7.86 -4.00 -17.59
CA ASP A 270 8.34 -4.06 -18.97
C ASP A 270 7.20 -4.19 -20.02
N ASP A 271 7.29 -5.09 -20.98
CA ASP A 271 6.29 -5.26 -22.04
C ASP A 271 4.94 -5.77 -21.52
N ASP A 272 4.92 -6.56 -20.46
CA ASP A 272 3.68 -7.00 -19.84
C ASP A 272 2.96 -5.82 -19.18
N GLY A 273 3.69 -4.96 -18.45
CA GLY A 273 3.13 -3.74 -17.91
C GLY A 273 2.55 -2.81 -18.98
N ARG A 274 3.23 -2.67 -20.13
CA ARG A 274 2.73 -1.89 -21.29
C ARG A 274 1.51 -2.53 -21.93
N ARG A 275 1.49 -3.84 -22.05
CA ARG A 275 0.34 -4.61 -22.58
C ARG A 275 -0.90 -4.41 -21.73
N VAL A 276 -0.77 -4.54 -20.42
CA VAL A 276 -1.87 -4.38 -19.46
C VAL A 276 -2.27 -2.90 -19.33
N ASN A 277 -1.29 -2.00 -19.32
CA ASN A 277 -1.45 -0.55 -19.29
C ASN A 277 -2.40 -0.04 -18.19
N ARG A 278 -2.28 -0.59 -16.97
CA ARG A 278 -3.11 -0.20 -15.83
C ARG A 278 -2.23 0.37 -14.71
N PRO A 279 -2.34 1.68 -14.40
CA PRO A 279 -1.55 2.32 -13.36
C PRO A 279 -2.00 1.93 -11.94
N SER A 280 -1.13 2.17 -10.95
CA SER A 280 -1.53 2.29 -9.54
C SER A 280 -1.80 3.75 -9.20
N GLU A 281 -2.97 4.03 -8.60
CA GLU A 281 -3.43 5.40 -8.37
C GLU A 281 -4.16 5.58 -7.03
N PHE A 282 -4.04 6.77 -6.44
CA PHE A 282 -4.78 7.17 -5.25
C PHE A 282 -4.53 6.26 -4.05
N THR A 283 -3.24 6.13 -3.71
CA THR A 283 -2.82 5.40 -2.51
C THR A 283 -2.53 6.35 -1.36
N ILE A 284 -3.15 6.11 -0.22
CA ILE A 284 -2.92 6.85 1.02
C ILE A 284 -2.29 5.91 2.04
N VAL A 285 -1.12 6.27 2.56
CA VAL A 285 -0.41 5.59 3.65
C VAL A 285 -0.37 6.54 4.83
N ARG A 286 -0.94 6.14 5.96
CA ARG A 286 -0.95 7.02 7.14
C ARG A 286 -0.92 6.28 8.47
N ASN A 287 -0.35 6.94 9.47
CA ASN A 287 -0.32 6.43 10.85
C ASN A 287 0.35 5.06 10.98
N CYS A 288 1.28 4.72 10.08
CA CYS A 288 1.97 3.44 10.06
C CYS A 288 3.33 3.51 10.77
N VAL A 289 3.77 2.35 11.26
CA VAL A 289 5.09 2.16 11.87
C VAL A 289 5.87 1.16 11.03
N MET A 290 7.02 1.57 10.49
CA MET A 290 7.97 0.72 9.78
C MET A 290 9.14 0.47 10.73
N LYS A 291 9.23 -0.75 11.26
CA LYS A 291 10.28 -1.15 12.22
C LYS A 291 11.53 -1.67 11.53
N ASP A 292 11.34 -2.38 10.43
CA ASP A 292 12.40 -2.94 9.61
C ASP A 292 11.94 -3.08 8.16
N GLY A 293 12.89 -3.16 7.22
CA GLY A 293 12.61 -3.34 5.79
C GLY A 293 13.66 -2.64 4.91
N HIS A 294 13.61 -2.88 3.60
CA HIS A 294 14.50 -2.18 2.67
C HIS A 294 14.03 -0.76 2.36
N GLY A 295 12.73 -0.54 2.19
CA GLY A 295 12.14 0.77 2.01
C GLY A 295 10.92 0.95 2.91
N GLY A 296 10.79 2.11 3.56
CA GLY A 296 9.57 2.45 4.33
C GLY A 296 8.37 2.55 3.39
N VAL A 297 8.46 3.45 2.41
CA VAL A 297 7.53 3.47 1.26
C VAL A 297 8.34 3.49 -0.02
N THR A 298 8.10 2.52 -0.88
CA THR A 298 8.77 2.33 -2.15
C THR A 298 7.77 2.47 -3.30
N LEU A 299 8.15 3.15 -4.37
CA LEU A 299 7.41 3.22 -5.62
C LEU A 299 8.22 2.49 -6.70
N GLY A 300 7.67 1.39 -7.20
CA GLY A 300 8.37 0.46 -8.11
C GLY A 300 9.01 -0.73 -7.37
N SER A 301 9.88 -1.51 -8.02
CA SER A 301 10.44 -1.34 -9.39
C SER A 301 9.48 -1.65 -10.54
N GLU A 302 8.41 -2.37 -10.31
CA GLU A 302 7.34 -2.61 -11.27
C GLU A 302 6.49 -1.33 -11.37
N CYS A 303 6.81 -0.44 -12.31
CA CYS A 303 6.20 0.89 -12.42
C CYS A 303 5.66 1.22 -13.83
N THR A 304 5.47 0.22 -14.67
CA THR A 304 4.94 0.37 -16.03
C THR A 304 3.43 0.09 -16.06
N PRO A 305 2.52 1.05 -16.39
CA PRO A 305 2.82 2.33 -17.06
C PRO A 305 3.08 3.48 -16.08
N ALA A 306 2.44 3.52 -14.90
CA ALA A 306 2.59 4.64 -13.99
C ALA A 306 2.17 4.31 -12.55
N ILE A 307 2.86 4.93 -11.58
CA ILE A 307 2.45 5.03 -10.18
C ILE A 307 2.20 6.51 -9.90
N ARG A 308 1.00 6.88 -9.43
CA ARG A 308 0.68 8.28 -9.23
C ARG A 308 -0.34 8.55 -8.12
N ASN A 309 -0.35 9.78 -7.63
CA ASN A 309 -1.27 10.25 -6.61
C ASN A 309 -1.11 9.45 -5.30
N VAL A 310 0.13 9.42 -4.78
CA VAL A 310 0.52 8.71 -3.56
C VAL A 310 0.72 9.70 -2.43
N PHE A 311 0.11 9.45 -1.29
CA PHE A 311 0.17 10.32 -0.11
C PHE A 311 0.65 9.54 1.12
N VAL A 312 1.71 10.00 1.75
CA VAL A 312 2.29 9.39 2.96
C VAL A 312 2.28 10.40 4.09
N GLU A 313 1.59 10.12 5.20
CA GLU A 313 1.57 11.05 6.34
C GLU A 313 1.54 10.38 7.71
N ASN A 314 2.06 11.09 8.72
CA ASN A 314 2.04 10.69 10.12
C ASN A 314 2.63 9.29 10.35
N CYS A 315 3.70 8.94 9.66
CA CYS A 315 4.36 7.63 9.80
C CYS A 315 5.63 7.75 10.65
N ARG A 316 5.98 6.64 11.29
CA ARG A 316 7.25 6.47 11.99
C ARG A 316 8.06 5.36 11.33
N MET A 317 9.32 5.64 11.05
CA MET A 317 10.25 4.70 10.42
C MET A 317 11.53 4.66 11.24
N ASP A 318 11.93 3.50 11.74
CA ASP A 318 13.08 3.43 12.64
C ASP A 318 13.75 2.05 12.59
N SER A 319 14.73 1.90 11.72
CA SER A 319 15.56 0.71 11.70
C SER A 319 16.95 0.99 11.11
N PRO A 320 18.02 0.47 11.73
CA PRO A 320 19.36 0.54 11.16
C PRO A 320 19.53 -0.32 9.90
N ARG A 321 18.53 -1.12 9.52
CA ARG A 321 18.50 -1.92 8.29
C ARG A 321 17.64 -1.32 7.19
N LEU A 322 16.82 -0.31 7.50
CA LEU A 322 16.00 0.40 6.53
C LEU A 322 16.90 1.17 5.54
N ASN A 323 16.91 0.79 4.27
CA ASN A 323 17.77 1.44 3.28
C ASN A 323 17.29 2.84 2.89
N ALA A 324 15.97 3.09 2.95
CA ALA A 324 15.42 4.41 2.66
C ALA A 324 14.05 4.60 3.34
N PHE A 325 13.73 5.82 3.75
CA PHE A 325 12.36 6.12 4.19
C PHE A 325 11.43 6.37 2.99
N PHE A 326 11.96 6.88 1.87
CA PHE A 326 11.21 7.05 0.63
C PHE A 326 12.08 6.63 -0.56
N ARG A 327 11.62 5.64 -1.33
CA ARG A 327 12.40 5.00 -2.38
C ARG A 327 11.65 5.00 -3.71
N PHE A 328 12.37 5.31 -4.78
CA PHE A 328 11.86 5.35 -6.15
C PHE A 328 12.72 4.43 -7.02
N LYS A 329 12.10 3.41 -7.61
CA LYS A 329 12.80 2.43 -8.45
C LYS A 329 12.20 2.40 -9.84
N ASP A 330 13.05 2.57 -10.87
CA ASP A 330 12.68 2.45 -12.28
C ASP A 330 13.92 2.09 -13.11
N SER A 331 13.77 1.91 -14.39
CA SER A 331 14.88 1.69 -15.32
C SER A 331 14.49 2.01 -16.76
N PRO A 332 15.45 2.22 -17.67
CA PRO A 332 15.15 2.42 -19.08
C PRO A 332 14.49 1.21 -19.79
N MET A 333 14.43 0.05 -19.17
CA MET A 333 13.62 -1.07 -19.65
C MET A 333 12.14 -0.91 -19.29
N ARG A 334 11.87 -0.41 -18.10
CA ARG A 334 10.49 -0.16 -17.62
C ARG A 334 9.91 1.11 -18.21
N GLY A 335 10.62 2.25 -18.07
CA GLY A 335 10.19 3.54 -18.60
C GLY A 335 8.87 4.00 -18.02
N GLY A 336 8.64 3.73 -16.73
CA GLY A 336 7.43 4.10 -16.02
C GLY A 336 7.37 5.60 -15.72
N ILE A 337 6.19 6.05 -15.30
CA ILE A 337 5.98 7.41 -14.78
C ILE A 337 5.64 7.30 -13.31
N ILE A 338 6.48 7.90 -12.45
CA ILE A 338 6.16 8.10 -11.04
C ILE A 338 5.87 9.58 -10.85
N GLU A 339 4.62 9.91 -10.48
CA GLU A 339 4.20 11.30 -10.37
C GLU A 339 3.22 11.57 -9.23
N ASN A 340 3.21 12.81 -8.74
CA ASN A 340 2.31 13.27 -7.68
C ASN A 340 2.46 12.40 -6.41
N ALA A 341 3.68 12.27 -5.89
CA ALA A 341 3.95 11.57 -4.64
C ALA A 341 4.34 12.56 -3.53
N TYR A 342 3.61 12.50 -2.45
CA TYR A 342 3.66 13.47 -1.36
C TYR A 342 3.94 12.76 -0.03
N MET A 343 4.89 13.29 0.73
CA MET A 343 5.19 12.81 2.08
C MET A 343 5.21 13.96 3.07
N ARG A 344 4.57 13.79 4.23
CA ARG A 344 4.63 14.79 5.31
C ARG A 344 4.50 14.19 6.70
N LYS A 345 5.03 14.92 7.70
CA LYS A 345 4.91 14.56 9.12
C LYS A 345 5.40 13.14 9.38
N VAL A 346 6.61 12.84 8.93
CA VAL A 346 7.25 11.54 9.13
C VAL A 346 8.44 11.68 10.06
N ASP A 347 8.44 10.85 11.10
CA ASP A 347 9.56 10.73 12.02
C ASP A 347 10.42 9.52 11.64
N VAL A 348 11.68 9.78 11.32
CA VAL A 348 12.66 8.74 10.97
C VAL A 348 13.70 8.64 12.07
N GLY A 349 13.72 7.52 12.80
CA GLY A 349 14.74 7.29 13.83
C GLY A 349 16.10 7.00 13.22
N SER A 350 16.16 6.01 12.34
CA SER A 350 17.40 5.59 11.68
C SER A 350 17.13 5.08 10.26
N VAL A 351 18.14 5.18 9.41
CA VAL A 351 18.28 4.43 8.16
C VAL A 351 19.64 3.75 8.12
N ALA A 352 19.80 2.75 7.28
CA ALA A 352 21.04 1.99 7.15
C ALA A 352 22.21 2.88 6.75
N ALA A 353 23.38 2.52 7.25
CA ALA A 353 24.65 3.10 6.80
C ALA A 353 25.22 2.24 5.67
N GLY A 354 25.59 2.88 4.55
CA GLY A 354 26.19 2.15 3.44
C GLY A 354 26.12 2.89 2.11
N SER A 355 26.77 2.34 1.10
CA SER A 355 26.85 2.97 -0.22
C SER A 355 25.51 2.92 -1.01
N SER A 356 24.62 2.00 -0.65
CA SER A 356 23.32 1.78 -1.31
C SER A 356 22.12 2.23 -0.47
N ALA A 357 22.35 2.91 0.67
CA ALA A 357 21.30 3.39 1.57
C ALA A 357 21.36 4.92 1.71
N ALA A 358 20.19 5.54 1.71
CA ALA A 358 20.00 6.97 1.95
C ALA A 358 18.59 7.26 2.40
N GLY A 359 18.35 8.35 3.09
CA GLY A 359 16.99 8.75 3.47
C GLY A 359 16.02 8.75 2.27
N ILE A 360 16.43 9.42 1.19
CA ILE A 360 15.72 9.43 -0.10
C ILE A 360 16.58 8.69 -1.13
N LEU A 361 16.03 7.65 -1.74
CA LEU A 361 16.76 6.79 -2.66
C LEU A 361 16.07 6.75 -4.02
N ILE A 362 16.69 7.34 -5.03
CA ILE A 362 16.20 7.37 -6.42
C ILE A 362 17.10 6.46 -7.26
N GLN A 363 16.58 5.32 -7.70
CA GLN A 363 17.29 4.29 -8.44
C GLN A 363 16.64 4.07 -9.81
N TYR A 364 16.99 4.91 -10.77
CA TYR A 364 16.46 4.86 -12.15
C TYR A 364 17.37 4.09 -13.12
N THR A 365 18.30 3.36 -12.56
CA THR A 365 19.08 2.30 -13.21
C THR A 365 18.85 0.95 -12.52
N TYR A 366 17.71 0.80 -11.81
CA TYR A 366 17.40 -0.41 -11.05
C TYR A 366 17.24 -1.60 -11.99
N SER A 367 18.03 -2.65 -11.77
CA SER A 367 18.11 -3.86 -12.60
C SER A 367 18.48 -3.68 -14.09
N ALA A 368 18.52 -2.45 -14.63
CA ALA A 368 18.98 -2.17 -15.99
C ALA A 368 19.44 -0.71 -16.13
N SER A 369 20.63 -0.51 -16.68
CA SER A 369 21.17 0.84 -16.95
C SER A 369 20.89 1.33 -18.38
N THR A 370 20.38 0.45 -19.26
CA THR A 370 20.05 0.73 -20.65
C THR A 370 18.66 0.20 -20.99
N GLY A 371 18.04 0.79 -22.00
CA GLY A 371 16.72 0.40 -22.49
C GLY A 371 16.16 1.44 -23.46
N ALA A 372 14.99 1.18 -24.03
CA ALA A 372 14.37 2.01 -25.06
C ALA A 372 13.44 3.10 -24.51
N TYR A 373 13.20 3.10 -23.20
CA TYR A 373 12.18 3.96 -22.59
C TYR A 373 12.81 4.97 -21.63
N ILE A 374 12.10 6.07 -21.40
CA ILE A 374 12.56 7.16 -20.52
C ILE A 374 11.81 7.06 -19.19
N PRO A 375 12.50 6.76 -18.09
CA PRO A 375 11.93 6.85 -16.75
C PRO A 375 11.61 8.31 -16.38
N ILE A 376 10.42 8.54 -15.81
CA ILE A 376 9.96 9.88 -15.43
C ILE A 376 9.61 9.93 -13.94
N LEU A 377 10.18 10.90 -13.23
CA LEU A 377 9.86 11.24 -11.85
C LEU A 377 9.48 12.70 -11.76
N ARG A 378 8.24 13.01 -11.39
CA ARG A 378 7.80 14.41 -11.33
C ARG A 378 6.77 14.70 -10.26
N ASN A 379 6.72 15.98 -9.84
CA ASN A 379 5.79 16.46 -8.82
C ASN A 379 5.92 15.69 -7.50
N ILE A 380 7.12 15.65 -6.94
CA ILE A 380 7.39 15.02 -5.65
C ILE A 380 7.55 16.12 -4.59
N ASP A 381 6.83 16.00 -3.48
CA ASP A 381 6.92 16.95 -2.38
C ASP A 381 7.08 16.21 -1.04
N ILE A 382 8.26 16.35 -0.43
CA ILE A 382 8.61 15.79 0.86
C ILE A 382 8.72 16.93 1.86
N ALA A 383 7.86 16.95 2.87
CA ALA A 383 7.77 18.06 3.81
C ALA A 383 7.63 17.60 5.27
N ASN A 384 8.14 18.40 6.20
CA ASN A 384 7.97 18.12 7.64
C ASN A 384 8.47 16.71 8.03
N VAL A 385 9.65 16.32 7.51
CA VAL A 385 10.32 15.07 7.87
C VAL A 385 11.42 15.38 8.91
N ARG A 386 11.49 14.55 9.95
CA ARG A 386 12.49 14.61 10.99
C ARG A 386 13.31 13.33 10.99
N GLY A 387 14.60 13.40 10.68
CA GLY A 387 15.49 12.24 10.60
C GLY A 387 16.63 12.30 11.62
N ALA A 388 16.67 11.35 12.59
CA ALA A 388 17.64 11.42 13.68
C ALA A 388 19.02 10.83 13.33
N ASN A 389 19.05 9.69 12.64
CA ASN A 389 20.29 9.03 12.22
C ASN A 389 20.23 8.74 10.72
N ILE A 390 20.53 9.75 9.93
CA ILE A 390 20.48 9.69 8.47
C ILE A 390 21.90 9.88 7.94
N PRO A 391 22.70 8.82 7.77
CA PRO A 391 24.10 8.96 7.36
C PRO A 391 24.27 9.61 5.99
N LYS A 392 23.27 9.43 5.11
CA LYS A 392 23.20 10.05 3.79
C LYS A 392 21.76 10.46 3.52
N LEU A 393 21.53 11.70 3.08
CA LEU A 393 20.18 12.18 2.82
C LEU A 393 19.66 11.70 1.46
N LEU A 394 20.48 11.76 0.42
CA LEU A 394 20.06 11.50 -0.96
C LEU A 394 21.06 10.63 -1.71
N ILE A 395 20.55 9.61 -2.37
CA ILE A 395 21.24 8.96 -3.49
C ILE A 395 20.39 9.15 -4.74
N LEU A 396 21.01 9.69 -5.80
CA LEU A 396 20.40 9.93 -7.10
C LEU A 396 21.12 9.13 -8.17
N GLN A 397 20.57 7.98 -8.56
CA GLN A 397 21.05 7.13 -9.64
C GLN A 397 20.09 7.25 -10.84
N ALA A 398 20.07 8.41 -11.47
CA ALA A 398 19.07 8.72 -12.49
C ALA A 398 19.42 8.15 -13.88
N GLY A 399 20.69 7.83 -14.14
CA GLY A 399 21.16 7.55 -15.51
C GLY A 399 21.16 8.81 -16.38
N ALA A 400 21.53 8.65 -17.65
CA ALA A 400 21.67 9.78 -18.58
C ALA A 400 20.33 10.28 -19.13
N THR A 401 19.34 9.43 -19.24
CA THR A 401 18.07 9.69 -19.94
C THR A 401 16.88 9.99 -19.02
N ALA A 402 16.97 9.67 -17.73
CA ALA A 402 15.86 9.86 -16.79
C ALA A 402 15.47 11.33 -16.64
N VAL A 403 14.17 11.59 -16.67
CA VAL A 403 13.59 12.90 -16.44
C VAL A 403 13.18 13.04 -14.99
N ILE A 404 13.74 14.02 -14.28
CA ILE A 404 13.35 14.38 -12.90
C ILE A 404 12.93 15.85 -12.92
N GLU A 405 11.67 16.12 -12.56
CA GLU A 405 11.05 17.42 -12.60
C GLU A 405 10.27 17.72 -11.33
N ASN A 406 10.34 18.96 -10.85
CA ASN A 406 9.55 19.45 -9.71
C ASN A 406 9.62 18.52 -8.49
N PHE A 407 10.84 18.13 -8.10
CA PHE A 407 11.11 17.37 -6.87
C PHE A 407 11.53 18.34 -5.76
N LYS A 408 10.80 18.35 -4.66
CA LYS A 408 10.99 19.27 -3.56
C LYS A 408 11.16 18.54 -2.24
N VAL A 409 12.12 18.98 -1.44
CA VAL A 409 12.26 18.63 -0.01
C VAL A 409 12.21 19.93 0.77
N ARG A 410 11.30 20.05 1.71
CA ARG A 410 11.10 21.31 2.42
C ARG A 410 10.74 21.15 3.90
N ASP A 411 10.98 22.20 4.69
CA ASP A 411 10.55 22.29 6.08
C ASP A 411 10.94 21.05 6.90
N SER A 412 12.18 20.57 6.73
CA SER A 412 12.62 19.28 7.26
C SER A 412 13.95 19.39 7.98
N VAL A 413 14.25 18.48 8.90
CA VAL A 413 15.51 18.43 9.64
C VAL A 413 16.08 17.03 9.67
N PHE A 414 17.37 16.92 9.40
CA PHE A 414 18.10 15.66 9.38
C PHE A 414 19.41 15.77 10.15
N ALA A 415 19.67 14.83 11.05
CA ALA A 415 20.95 14.70 11.73
C ALA A 415 21.75 13.56 11.09
N GLY A 416 23.01 13.83 10.75
CA GLY A 416 23.93 12.85 10.19
C GLY A 416 24.43 13.12 8.77
N PRO A 417 23.63 13.61 7.82
CA PRO A 417 24.12 13.85 6.45
C PRO A 417 25.17 14.94 6.37
N ASN A 418 25.96 14.90 5.32
CA ASN A 418 26.85 16.02 4.99
C ASN A 418 26.01 17.19 4.44
N PRO A 419 26.13 18.41 4.98
CA PRO A 419 25.42 19.58 4.46
C PRO A 419 25.67 19.86 2.97
N ALA A 420 26.81 19.47 2.42
CA ALA A 420 27.10 19.59 1.00
C ALA A 420 26.16 18.77 0.10
N GLU A 421 25.44 17.77 0.62
CA GLU A 421 24.45 16.99 -0.14
C GLU A 421 23.29 17.85 -0.63
N LEU A 422 22.94 18.94 0.07
CA LEU A 422 21.89 19.87 -0.35
C LEU A 422 22.25 20.63 -1.64
N THR A 423 23.53 20.82 -1.90
CA THR A 423 24.04 21.59 -3.04
C THR A 423 24.69 20.73 -4.12
N ALA A 424 25.06 19.49 -3.80
CA ALA A 424 25.75 18.58 -4.70
C ALA A 424 24.84 17.91 -5.75
N ASN A 425 23.51 18.08 -5.64
CA ASN A 425 22.59 17.53 -6.63
C ASN A 425 22.62 18.39 -7.93
N PRO A 426 22.44 17.81 -9.10
CA PRO A 426 22.55 18.53 -10.38
C PRO A 426 21.36 19.47 -10.70
N GLY A 427 20.78 20.13 -9.70
CA GLY A 427 19.66 21.07 -9.88
C GLY A 427 18.29 20.41 -10.09
N LYS A 428 18.21 19.09 -10.00
CA LYS A 428 16.97 18.32 -10.21
C LYS A 428 16.06 18.27 -8.98
N ILE A 429 16.62 18.51 -7.78
CA ILE A 429 15.91 18.48 -6.50
C ILE A 429 16.09 19.82 -5.81
N THR A 430 15.01 20.43 -5.38
CA THR A 430 15.00 21.70 -4.66
C THR A 430 14.88 21.44 -3.16
N PHE A 431 15.79 22.02 -2.36
CA PHE A 431 15.74 22.01 -0.92
C PHE A 431 15.37 23.42 -0.41
N THR A 432 14.30 23.52 0.39
CA THR A 432 13.83 24.78 0.95
C THR A 432 13.57 24.62 2.44
N ASN A 433 14.17 25.48 3.28
CA ASN A 433 14.04 25.40 4.74
C ASN A 433 14.36 23.98 5.28
N VAL A 434 15.47 23.40 4.80
CA VAL A 434 15.99 22.11 5.25
C VAL A 434 17.24 22.33 6.11
N SER A 435 17.23 21.81 7.32
CA SER A 435 18.33 21.88 8.26
C SER A 435 19.08 20.55 8.33
N ILE A 436 20.41 20.61 8.19
CA ILE A 436 21.29 19.47 8.42
C ILE A 436 22.05 19.71 9.72
N LEU A 437 21.97 18.76 10.62
CA LEU A 437 22.61 18.79 11.94
C LEU A 437 23.73 17.75 12.01
N PRO A 438 24.74 17.96 12.86
CA PRO A 438 25.78 16.96 13.10
C PRO A 438 25.20 15.62 13.55
N PRO A 439 25.89 14.49 13.29
CA PRO A 439 25.48 13.17 13.78
C PRO A 439 25.27 13.17 15.31
N GLY A 440 24.23 12.49 15.77
CA GLY A 440 23.91 12.38 17.21
C GLY A 440 23.27 13.63 17.82
N THR A 441 23.00 14.68 17.03
CA THR A 441 22.28 15.86 17.53
C THR A 441 20.81 15.52 17.78
N ALA A 442 20.29 15.90 18.95
CA ALA A 442 18.87 15.77 19.27
C ALA A 442 18.03 16.65 18.32
N LEU A 443 17.02 16.08 17.73
CA LEU A 443 16.11 16.81 16.85
C LEU A 443 15.15 17.70 17.67
N PRO A 444 14.74 18.85 17.14
CA PRO A 444 13.72 19.68 17.78
C PRO A 444 12.41 18.92 17.95
N ALA A 445 11.73 19.11 19.07
CA ALA A 445 10.48 18.41 19.38
C ALA A 445 9.36 18.69 18.34
N LYS A 446 9.38 19.90 17.77
CA LYS A 446 8.51 20.32 16.65
C LYS A 446 9.33 21.09 15.63
N LEU A 447 8.98 20.99 14.37
CA LEU A 447 9.54 21.83 13.32
C LEU A 447 8.96 23.24 13.46
N THR A 448 9.84 24.26 13.39
CA THR A 448 9.43 25.67 13.41
C THR A 448 8.65 25.97 12.12
N GLY A 449 7.39 26.37 12.22
CA GLY A 449 6.56 26.75 11.08
C GLY A 449 5.44 25.77 10.71
N THR A 450 5.23 24.73 11.49
CA THR A 450 3.98 23.90 11.37
C THR A 450 2.88 24.53 12.20
N PRO A 451 1.69 24.84 11.62
CA PRO A 451 0.52 25.29 12.36
C PRO A 451 0.00 24.21 13.32
#